data_96819faebb45b42ca79748917aa63cdc
#
_entry.id   96819faebb45b42ca79748917aa63cdc
#
_cell.length_a   1.000
_cell.length_b   1.000
_cell.length_c   1.000
_cell.angle_alpha   90.00
_cell.angle_beta   90.00
_cell.angle_gamma   90.00
#
_symmetry.space_group_name_H-M   'P 1'
#
loop_
_entity.id
_entity.type
_entity.pdbx_description
1 polymer ?
#
loop_
_entity_poly.entity_id
_entity_poly.type
_entity_poly.pdbx_seq_one_letter_code
_entity_poly.pdbx_strand_id
1 'polypeptide(L)'
;MSKEEIEFIGKQVKDMYGTFIGKVVGTITDIDGSVQTVGVDCGSEGLRQIPFEQLVVQGAFVIFIPRWRLEAQRLLREKGLTLRRIRALIDIVSDNDDMKEDAELIHEKYKMKLLTLDESEKQIKEKLDHRLAELDSQLKSIRMLVFDAKLQYKSNEISDAKYESVKTQTVEIIEHIEHEKAEIVNIQHRISDLSVENVERTESPKEQLHSAAVSYLGKVESNPITEPTKTVAPVPGPAITNTTPPTSSQKPVAIGADGAEDSQDSDWLSRMSSQ
;
A
#
# COMPACT_ATOMS: atom_id res chain seq x y z
N MET A 1 -15.59 38.23 -1.01
CA MET A 1 -14.49 37.38 -0.47
C MET A 1 -15.05 36.61 0.70
N SER A 2 -15.14 35.31 0.60
CA SER A 2 -15.58 34.44 1.70
C SER A 2 -14.54 34.45 2.82
N LYS A 3 -14.98 34.22 4.05
CA LYS A 3 -14.11 34.24 5.25
C LYS A 3 -12.97 33.21 5.14
N GLU A 4 -13.14 32.17 4.32
CA GLU A 4 -12.15 31.12 4.04
C GLU A 4 -11.04 31.57 3.07
N GLU A 5 -11.32 32.46 2.11
CA GLU A 5 -10.30 32.96 1.16
C GLU A 5 -9.20 33.77 1.86
N ILE A 6 -9.57 34.56 2.91
CA ILE A 6 -8.61 35.38 3.65
C ILE A 6 -7.66 34.51 4.48
N GLU A 7 -8.10 33.31 4.87
CA GLU A 7 -7.28 32.39 5.67
C GLU A 7 -6.13 31.73 4.92
N PHE A 8 -6.15 31.68 3.59
CA PHE A 8 -5.09 31.05 2.78
C PHE A 8 -3.94 31.99 2.43
N ILE A 9 -4.26 33.24 2.10
CA ILE A 9 -3.29 34.18 1.54
C ILE A 9 -2.17 34.45 2.56
N GLY A 10 -0.92 34.32 2.09
CA GLY A 10 0.25 34.58 2.89
C GLY A 10 0.73 33.43 3.76
N LYS A 11 -0.04 32.31 3.88
CA LYS A 11 0.42 31.12 4.60
C LYS A 11 1.53 30.39 3.84
N GLN A 12 2.42 29.79 4.60
CA GLN A 12 3.47 28.93 4.05
C GLN A 12 2.87 27.57 3.65
N VAL A 13 3.28 27.08 2.49
CA VAL A 13 2.93 25.75 1.99
C VAL A 13 4.08 24.80 2.29
N LYS A 14 3.76 23.69 2.94
CA LYS A 14 4.68 22.60 3.21
C LYS A 14 4.14 21.31 2.60
N ASP A 15 5.04 20.38 2.27
CA ASP A 15 4.61 19.02 1.96
C ASP A 15 4.19 18.27 3.24
N MET A 16 3.73 17.05 3.08
CA MET A 16 3.29 16.20 4.19
C MET A 16 4.42 15.80 5.15
N TYR A 17 5.66 15.96 4.74
CA TYR A 17 6.87 15.62 5.49
C TYR A 17 7.52 16.85 6.13
N GLY A 18 6.92 18.04 5.94
CA GLY A 18 7.35 19.28 6.55
C GLY A 18 8.26 20.15 5.69
N THR A 19 8.63 19.70 4.48
CA THR A 19 9.48 20.45 3.55
C THR A 19 8.75 21.68 3.03
N PHE A 20 9.40 22.83 3.06
CA PHE A 20 8.86 24.07 2.52
C PHE A 20 8.77 24.02 1.00
N ILE A 21 7.59 24.28 0.46
CA ILE A 21 7.32 24.34 -0.99
C ILE A 21 7.25 25.79 -1.46
N GLY A 22 6.57 26.65 -0.71
CA GLY A 22 6.34 28.02 -1.13
C GLY A 22 5.39 28.78 -0.22
N LYS A 23 4.82 29.87 -0.73
CA LYS A 23 3.87 30.75 -0.03
C LYS A 23 2.63 30.97 -0.89
N VAL A 24 1.45 30.92 -0.27
CA VAL A 24 0.20 31.22 -0.96
C VAL A 24 0.14 32.72 -1.32
N VAL A 25 -0.11 32.98 -2.61
CA VAL A 25 -0.22 34.34 -3.15
C VAL A 25 -1.67 34.75 -3.37
N GLY A 26 -2.52 33.79 -3.77
CA GLY A 26 -3.93 34.04 -4.06
C GLY A 26 -4.69 32.79 -4.43
N THR A 27 -5.99 32.94 -4.68
CA THR A 27 -6.91 31.86 -5.04
C THR A 27 -7.64 32.21 -6.34
N ILE A 28 -7.97 31.17 -7.14
CA ILE A 28 -8.88 31.27 -8.25
C ILE A 28 -10.18 30.56 -7.85
N THR A 29 -11.28 31.30 -7.91
CA THR A 29 -12.61 30.82 -7.54
C THR A 29 -13.49 30.64 -8.76
N ASP A 30 -14.44 29.72 -8.68
CA ASP A 30 -15.51 29.56 -9.67
C ASP A 30 -16.61 30.61 -9.44
N ILE A 31 -17.58 30.66 -10.36
CA ILE A 31 -18.74 31.59 -10.33
C ILE A 31 -19.59 31.39 -9.05
N ASP A 32 -19.63 30.17 -8.53
CA ASP A 32 -20.33 29.80 -7.29
C ASP A 32 -19.58 30.22 -6.01
N GLY A 33 -18.36 30.79 -6.16
CA GLY A 33 -17.50 31.18 -5.04
C GLY A 33 -16.65 30.04 -4.47
N SER A 34 -16.70 28.83 -5.02
CA SER A 34 -15.82 27.74 -4.61
C SER A 34 -14.39 27.94 -5.10
N VAL A 35 -13.39 27.69 -4.24
CA VAL A 35 -11.98 27.77 -4.61
C VAL A 35 -11.62 26.58 -5.48
N GLN A 36 -11.17 26.82 -6.70
CA GLN A 36 -10.70 25.78 -7.62
C GLN A 36 -9.21 25.53 -7.49
N THR A 37 -8.41 26.60 -7.56
CA THR A 37 -6.95 26.50 -7.48
C THR A 37 -6.37 27.60 -6.59
N VAL A 38 -5.22 27.29 -6.03
CA VAL A 38 -4.45 28.21 -5.18
C VAL A 38 -3.11 28.50 -5.86
N GLY A 39 -2.78 29.78 -6.02
CA GLY A 39 -1.50 30.22 -6.51
C GLY A 39 -0.47 30.19 -5.38
N VAL A 40 0.62 29.44 -5.60
CA VAL A 40 1.73 29.30 -4.65
C VAL A 40 3.00 29.82 -5.31
N ASP A 41 3.65 30.78 -4.69
CA ASP A 41 4.98 31.25 -5.07
C ASP A 41 6.03 30.29 -4.53
N CYS A 42 6.69 29.55 -5.45
CA CYS A 42 7.75 28.60 -5.14
C CYS A 42 9.15 29.20 -5.31
N GLY A 43 9.29 30.51 -5.28
CA GLY A 43 10.56 31.22 -5.44
C GLY A 43 11.13 31.05 -6.84
N SER A 44 12.31 30.41 -6.99
CA SER A 44 12.99 30.22 -8.27
C SER A 44 12.21 29.36 -9.28
N GLU A 45 11.29 28.50 -8.82
CA GLU A 45 10.41 27.71 -9.69
C GLU A 45 9.22 28.52 -10.23
N GLY A 46 9.02 29.73 -9.72
CA GLY A 46 7.94 30.62 -10.13
C GLY A 46 6.60 30.33 -9.47
N LEU A 47 5.53 30.86 -10.08
CA LEU A 47 4.15 30.70 -9.60
C LEU A 47 3.60 29.35 -10.03
N ARG A 48 3.20 28.54 -9.06
CA ARG A 48 2.56 27.23 -9.27
C ARG A 48 1.10 27.29 -8.89
N GLN A 49 0.20 26.85 -9.79
CA GLN A 49 -1.21 26.69 -9.48
C GLN A 49 -1.48 25.28 -9.00
N ILE A 50 -1.96 25.17 -7.77
CA ILE A 50 -2.24 23.88 -7.11
C ILE A 50 -3.76 23.75 -6.94
N PRO A 51 -4.39 22.64 -7.37
CA PRO A 51 -5.80 22.37 -7.12
C PRO A 51 -6.11 22.42 -5.62
N PHE A 52 -7.22 23.05 -5.25
CA PHE A 52 -7.62 23.20 -3.86
C PHE A 52 -7.74 21.87 -3.11
N GLU A 53 -8.19 20.79 -3.80
CA GLU A 53 -8.31 19.44 -3.24
C GLU A 53 -6.97 18.85 -2.73
N GLN A 54 -5.83 19.38 -3.21
CA GLN A 54 -4.49 18.98 -2.80
C GLN A 54 -3.94 19.76 -1.60
N LEU A 55 -4.74 20.66 -1.05
CA LEU A 55 -4.31 21.56 0.03
C LEU A 55 -5.18 21.37 1.27
N VAL A 56 -4.53 21.25 2.41
CA VAL A 56 -5.21 21.17 3.71
C VAL A 56 -4.67 22.27 4.63
N VAL A 57 -5.55 23.13 5.15
CA VAL A 57 -5.15 24.17 6.11
C VAL A 57 -4.94 23.52 7.47
N GLN A 58 -3.74 23.70 8.01
CA GLN A 58 -3.40 23.24 9.34
C GLN A 58 -2.75 24.39 10.14
N GLY A 59 -3.58 25.12 10.88
CA GLY A 59 -3.13 26.27 11.66
C GLY A 59 -2.46 27.35 10.81
N ALA A 60 -1.18 27.64 11.06
CA ALA A 60 -0.40 28.64 10.33
C ALA A 60 0.13 28.19 8.96
N PHE A 61 0.00 26.91 8.63
CA PHE A 61 0.53 26.32 7.42
C PHE A 61 -0.58 25.76 6.53
N VAL A 62 -0.24 25.58 5.26
CA VAL A 62 -1.03 24.82 4.29
C VAL A 62 -0.22 23.61 3.91
N ILE A 63 -0.80 22.43 4.08
CA ILE A 63 -0.14 21.16 3.74
C ILE A 63 -0.52 20.75 2.33
N PHE A 64 0.48 20.53 1.49
CA PHE A 64 0.32 20.01 0.15
C PHE A 64 0.27 18.48 0.17
N ILE A 65 -0.78 17.92 -0.44
CA ILE A 65 -0.96 16.49 -0.61
C ILE A 65 -0.70 16.12 -2.07
N PRO A 66 0.26 15.24 -2.36
CA PRO A 66 0.53 14.80 -3.73
C PRO A 66 -0.70 14.17 -4.39
N ARG A 67 -0.88 14.43 -5.68
CA ARG A 67 -2.03 13.94 -6.45
C ARG A 67 -2.13 12.43 -6.45
N TRP A 68 -1.00 11.71 -6.56
CA TRP A 68 -0.97 10.25 -6.53
C TRP A 68 -1.60 9.68 -5.24
N ARG A 69 -1.39 10.36 -4.11
CA ARG A 69 -1.95 9.94 -2.83
C ARG A 69 -3.47 10.09 -2.79
N LEU A 70 -3.99 11.22 -3.26
CA LEU A 70 -5.45 11.46 -3.34
C LEU A 70 -6.13 10.45 -4.28
N GLU A 71 -5.54 10.23 -5.46
CA GLU A 71 -6.04 9.28 -6.44
C GLU A 71 -6.05 7.85 -5.88
N ALA A 72 -4.97 7.44 -5.21
CA ALA A 72 -4.87 6.13 -4.58
C ALA A 72 -5.88 5.95 -3.43
N GLN A 73 -6.05 6.96 -2.57
CA GLN A 73 -7.05 6.92 -1.50
C GLN A 73 -8.49 6.85 -2.05
N ARG A 74 -8.77 7.58 -3.12
CA ARG A 74 -10.07 7.54 -3.81
C ARG A 74 -10.32 6.15 -4.38
N LEU A 75 -9.35 5.58 -5.09
CA LEU A 75 -9.42 4.22 -5.63
C LEU A 75 -9.70 3.19 -4.53
N LEU A 76 -8.90 3.18 -3.45
CA LEU A 76 -9.06 2.25 -2.33
C LEU A 76 -10.45 2.33 -1.72
N ARG A 77 -10.98 3.55 -1.53
CA ARG A 77 -12.32 3.79 -0.98
C ARG A 77 -13.42 3.27 -1.92
N GLU A 78 -13.36 3.66 -3.19
CA GLU A 78 -14.39 3.30 -4.17
C GLU A 78 -14.37 1.79 -4.45
N LYS A 79 -13.20 1.18 -4.64
CA LYS A 79 -13.07 -0.26 -4.88
C LYS A 79 -13.53 -1.06 -3.67
N GLY A 80 -13.08 -0.71 -2.47
CA GLY A 80 -13.50 -1.36 -1.23
C GLY A 80 -15.01 -1.21 -0.95
N LEU A 81 -15.62 -0.07 -1.29
CA LEU A 81 -17.07 0.11 -1.17
C LEU A 81 -17.82 -0.75 -2.20
N THR A 82 -17.36 -0.78 -3.44
CA THR A 82 -17.99 -1.56 -4.52
C THR A 82 -17.95 -3.06 -4.18
N LEU A 83 -16.82 -3.58 -3.73
CA LEU A 83 -16.68 -4.98 -3.31
C LEU A 83 -17.60 -5.33 -2.13
N ARG A 84 -17.70 -4.46 -1.13
CA ARG A 84 -18.64 -4.67 0.00
C ARG A 84 -20.10 -4.67 -0.44
N ARG A 85 -20.47 -3.82 -1.40
CA ARG A 85 -21.84 -3.78 -1.94
C ARG A 85 -22.16 -5.02 -2.77
N ILE A 86 -21.22 -5.53 -3.55
CA ILE A 86 -21.39 -6.79 -4.29
C ILE A 86 -21.60 -7.95 -3.29
N ARG A 87 -20.79 -8.01 -2.21
CA ARG A 87 -20.96 -9.04 -1.19
C ARG A 87 -22.35 -8.96 -0.54
N ALA A 88 -22.76 -7.77 -0.09
CA ALA A 88 -24.08 -7.58 0.49
C ALA A 88 -25.22 -7.95 -0.48
N LEU A 89 -25.02 -7.68 -1.77
CA LEU A 89 -26.00 -8.08 -2.79
C LEU A 89 -26.12 -9.60 -2.91
N ILE A 90 -24.98 -10.31 -2.92
CA ILE A 90 -24.97 -11.79 -2.94
C ILE A 90 -25.65 -12.36 -1.69
N ASP A 91 -25.37 -11.81 -0.52
CA ASP A 91 -25.99 -12.22 0.75
C ASP A 91 -27.51 -12.03 0.72
N ILE A 92 -28.01 -10.88 0.22
CA ILE A 92 -29.45 -10.59 0.09
C ILE A 92 -30.14 -11.59 -0.86
N VAL A 93 -29.50 -11.90 -2.00
CA VAL A 93 -30.08 -12.85 -2.98
C VAL A 93 -30.08 -14.28 -2.46
N SER A 94 -29.09 -14.66 -1.64
CA SER A 94 -29.10 -15.99 -1.01
C SER A 94 -30.23 -16.19 -0.04
N ASP A 95 -30.71 -15.11 0.58
CA ASP A 95 -31.80 -15.14 1.55
C ASP A 95 -33.21 -14.98 0.94
N ASN A 96 -33.31 -14.35 -0.24
CA ASN A 96 -34.57 -14.01 -0.91
C ASN A 96 -34.50 -14.26 -2.43
N ASP A 97 -35.15 -15.34 -2.88
CA ASP A 97 -35.18 -15.73 -4.29
C ASP A 97 -35.99 -14.77 -5.18
N ASP A 98 -36.97 -14.07 -4.61
CA ASP A 98 -37.87 -13.16 -5.34
C ASP A 98 -37.21 -11.88 -5.86
N MET A 99 -36.01 -11.55 -5.38
CA MET A 99 -35.28 -10.33 -5.76
C MET A 99 -34.16 -10.57 -6.78
N LYS A 100 -34.09 -11.73 -7.40
CA LYS A 100 -33.00 -12.11 -8.31
C LYS A 100 -32.86 -11.20 -9.52
N GLU A 101 -33.96 -10.85 -10.18
CA GLU A 101 -33.91 -10.04 -11.41
C GLU A 101 -33.38 -8.63 -11.13
N ASP A 102 -33.84 -7.98 -10.07
CA ASP A 102 -33.36 -6.67 -9.66
C ASP A 102 -31.89 -6.71 -9.23
N ALA A 103 -31.51 -7.78 -8.54
CA ALA A 103 -30.15 -7.99 -8.09
C ALA A 103 -29.18 -8.23 -9.25
N GLU A 104 -29.56 -8.95 -10.29
CA GLU A 104 -28.74 -9.14 -11.49
C GLU A 104 -28.44 -7.80 -12.18
N LEU A 105 -29.43 -6.91 -12.30
CA LEU A 105 -29.24 -5.58 -12.87
C LEU A 105 -28.24 -4.73 -12.06
N ILE A 106 -28.39 -4.75 -10.74
CA ILE A 106 -27.50 -4.03 -9.82
C ILE A 106 -26.09 -4.64 -9.84
N HIS A 107 -25.98 -5.96 -9.87
CA HIS A 107 -24.71 -6.68 -9.94
C HIS A 107 -23.95 -6.29 -11.21
N GLU A 108 -24.60 -6.27 -12.38
CA GLU A 108 -23.96 -5.87 -13.63
C GLU A 108 -23.45 -4.43 -13.58
N LYS A 109 -24.21 -3.51 -12.97
CA LYS A 109 -23.76 -2.13 -12.74
C LYS A 109 -22.48 -2.06 -11.89
N TYR A 110 -22.39 -2.84 -10.81
CA TYR A 110 -21.18 -2.87 -9.98
C TYR A 110 -20.01 -3.56 -10.68
N LYS A 111 -20.26 -4.59 -11.48
CA LYS A 111 -19.25 -5.24 -12.31
C LYS A 111 -18.63 -4.26 -13.31
N MET A 112 -19.45 -3.48 -14.00
CA MET A 112 -18.95 -2.41 -14.89
C MET A 112 -18.15 -1.35 -14.14
N LYS A 113 -18.58 -0.97 -12.92
CA LYS A 113 -17.80 -0.06 -12.07
C LYS A 113 -16.46 -0.66 -11.67
N LEU A 114 -16.39 -1.95 -11.34
CA LEU A 114 -15.12 -2.63 -11.02
C LEU A 114 -14.16 -2.60 -12.20
N LEU A 115 -14.62 -2.88 -13.42
CA LEU A 115 -13.77 -2.80 -14.63
C LEU A 115 -13.14 -1.40 -14.78
N THR A 116 -13.93 -0.34 -14.55
CA THR A 116 -13.42 1.04 -14.60
C THR A 116 -12.39 1.31 -13.48
N LEU A 117 -12.61 0.74 -12.29
CA LEU A 117 -11.69 0.88 -11.16
C LEU A 117 -10.40 0.07 -11.37
N ASP A 118 -10.47 -1.09 -12.02
CA ASP A 118 -9.29 -1.90 -12.36
C ASP A 118 -8.38 -1.18 -13.38
N GLU A 119 -8.97 -0.48 -14.36
CA GLU A 119 -8.18 0.36 -15.27
C GLU A 119 -7.54 1.55 -14.52
N SER A 120 -8.29 2.20 -13.63
CA SER A 120 -7.76 3.27 -12.78
C SER A 120 -6.64 2.76 -11.85
N GLU A 121 -6.78 1.54 -11.33
CA GLU A 121 -5.75 0.88 -10.51
C GLU A 121 -4.44 0.71 -11.28
N LYS A 122 -4.52 0.23 -12.52
CA LYS A 122 -3.34 0.06 -13.37
C LYS A 122 -2.60 1.39 -13.57
N GLN A 123 -3.35 2.45 -13.91
CA GLN A 123 -2.78 3.78 -14.09
C GLN A 123 -2.14 4.33 -12.81
N ILE A 124 -2.76 4.09 -11.66
CA ILE A 124 -2.20 4.51 -10.36
C ILE A 124 -0.95 3.71 -10.03
N LYS A 125 -0.93 2.39 -10.24
CA LYS A 125 0.27 1.56 -10.04
C LYS A 125 1.45 2.05 -10.89
N GLU A 126 1.23 2.34 -12.17
CA GLU A 126 2.26 2.90 -13.05
C GLU A 126 2.82 4.23 -12.53
N LYS A 127 1.95 5.13 -12.03
CA LYS A 127 2.40 6.40 -11.42
C LYS A 127 3.21 6.18 -10.14
N LEU A 128 2.80 5.23 -9.30
CA LEU A 128 3.52 4.90 -8.06
C LEU A 128 4.88 4.28 -8.35
N ASP A 129 4.97 3.36 -9.32
CA ASP A 129 6.24 2.76 -9.76
C ASP A 129 7.20 3.81 -10.32
N HIS A 130 6.68 4.73 -11.15
CA HIS A 130 7.49 5.84 -11.67
C HIS A 130 8.02 6.72 -10.53
N ARG A 131 7.16 7.04 -9.53
CA ARG A 131 7.58 7.85 -8.38
C ARG A 131 8.63 7.14 -7.53
N LEU A 132 8.50 5.83 -7.30
CA LEU A 132 9.52 5.03 -6.62
C LEU A 132 10.87 5.09 -7.34
N ALA A 133 10.87 4.94 -8.67
CA ALA A 133 12.10 5.04 -9.46
C ALA A 133 12.75 6.43 -9.36
N GLU A 134 11.96 7.52 -9.34
CA GLU A 134 12.48 8.88 -9.10
C GLU A 134 13.12 9.01 -7.72
N LEU A 135 12.45 8.49 -6.67
CA LEU A 135 12.95 8.53 -5.29
C LEU A 135 14.24 7.72 -5.14
N ASP A 136 14.33 6.55 -5.79
CA ASP A 136 15.55 5.75 -5.82
C ASP A 136 16.72 6.47 -6.50
N SER A 137 16.43 7.16 -7.59
CA SER A 137 17.45 7.99 -8.27
C SER A 137 17.93 9.15 -7.40
N GLN A 138 17.01 9.82 -6.69
CA GLN A 138 17.35 10.88 -5.74
C GLN A 138 18.19 10.35 -4.58
N LEU A 139 17.81 9.22 -4.00
CA LEU A 139 18.53 8.58 -2.91
C LEU A 139 19.97 8.22 -3.33
N LYS A 140 20.13 7.66 -4.54
CA LYS A 140 21.45 7.36 -5.11
C LYS A 140 22.30 8.61 -5.25
N SER A 141 21.72 9.71 -5.73
CA SER A 141 22.45 10.99 -5.89
C SER A 141 22.91 11.56 -4.54
N ILE A 142 22.05 11.47 -3.51
CA ILE A 142 22.40 11.94 -2.16
C ILE A 142 23.51 11.07 -1.56
N ARG A 143 23.43 9.73 -1.70
CA ARG A 143 24.48 8.82 -1.24
C ARG A 143 25.83 9.11 -1.89
N MET A 144 25.85 9.44 -3.19
CA MET A 144 27.07 9.87 -3.87
C MET A 144 27.61 11.17 -3.31
N LEU A 145 26.76 12.16 -3.03
CA LEU A 145 27.17 13.45 -2.43
C LEU A 145 27.78 13.22 -1.03
N VAL A 146 27.17 12.40 -0.21
CA VAL A 146 27.71 12.07 1.13
C VAL A 146 29.06 11.35 1.02
N PHE A 147 29.19 10.43 0.06
CA PHE A 147 30.44 9.72 -0.18
C PHE A 147 31.55 10.68 -0.62
N ASP A 148 31.27 11.60 -1.53
CA ASP A 148 32.24 12.61 -1.99
C ASP A 148 32.63 13.56 -0.85
N ALA A 149 31.67 14.03 -0.05
CA ALA A 149 31.97 14.84 1.12
C ALA A 149 32.86 14.10 2.13
N LYS A 150 32.64 12.77 2.32
CA LYS A 150 33.52 11.96 3.17
C LYS A 150 34.95 11.85 2.58
N LEU A 151 35.05 11.70 1.27
CA LEU A 151 36.35 11.66 0.59
C LEU A 151 37.12 12.97 0.79
N GLN A 152 36.46 14.13 0.54
CA GLN A 152 37.02 15.46 0.77
C GLN A 152 37.45 15.71 2.21
N TYR A 153 36.66 15.20 3.18
CA TYR A 153 36.98 15.27 4.60
C TYR A 153 38.24 14.44 4.92
N LYS A 154 38.33 13.21 4.42
CA LYS A 154 39.46 12.32 4.65
C LYS A 154 40.74 12.80 3.96
N SER A 155 40.66 13.54 2.87
CA SER A 155 41.79 14.21 2.18
C SER A 155 42.18 15.58 2.77
N ASN A 156 41.49 16.00 3.86
CA ASN A 156 41.67 17.30 4.51
C ASN A 156 41.34 18.52 3.63
N GLU A 157 40.48 18.35 2.64
CA GLU A 157 40.02 19.44 1.76
C GLU A 157 38.90 20.25 2.42
N ILE A 158 38.05 19.62 3.25
CA ILE A 158 37.01 20.31 4.00
C ILE A 158 37.20 20.12 5.49
N SER A 159 36.70 21.11 6.28
CA SER A 159 36.75 21.06 7.73
C SER A 159 35.68 20.10 8.30
N ASP A 160 35.90 19.63 9.53
CA ASP A 160 34.97 18.83 10.28
C ASP A 160 33.58 19.45 10.35
N ALA A 161 33.49 20.75 10.65
CA ALA A 161 32.21 21.48 10.71
C ALA A 161 31.46 21.48 9.37
N LYS A 162 32.14 21.52 8.24
CA LYS A 162 31.49 21.42 6.92
C LYS A 162 30.99 20.02 6.65
N TYR A 163 31.78 19.01 6.99
CA TYR A 163 31.38 17.61 6.82
C TYR A 163 30.15 17.28 7.65
N GLU A 164 30.11 17.65 8.94
CA GLU A 164 28.96 17.44 9.81
C GLU A 164 27.72 18.20 9.34
N SER A 165 27.88 19.40 8.77
CA SER A 165 26.77 20.14 8.16
C SER A 165 26.15 19.39 6.98
N VAL A 166 26.99 18.85 6.06
CA VAL A 166 26.52 18.03 4.93
C VAL A 166 25.79 16.79 5.43
N LYS A 167 26.37 16.09 6.40
CA LYS A 167 25.79 14.89 6.98
C LYS A 167 24.42 15.16 7.60
N THR A 168 24.28 16.19 8.42
CA THR A 168 23.00 16.53 9.07
C THR A 168 21.92 16.86 8.03
N GLN A 169 22.22 17.70 7.04
CA GLN A 169 21.27 18.07 6.01
C GLN A 169 20.85 16.89 5.12
N THR A 170 21.80 16.00 4.81
CA THR A 170 21.49 14.82 3.98
C THR A 170 20.69 13.76 4.70
N VAL A 171 20.85 13.58 6.02
CA VAL A 171 20.05 12.66 6.82
C VAL A 171 18.57 13.04 6.76
N GLU A 172 18.22 14.30 6.96
CA GLU A 172 16.83 14.79 6.88
C GLU A 172 16.18 14.49 5.52
N ILE A 173 16.95 14.70 4.43
CA ILE A 173 16.44 14.42 3.07
C ILE A 173 16.27 12.91 2.84
N ILE A 174 17.20 12.09 3.32
CA ILE A 174 17.11 10.63 3.21
C ILE A 174 15.89 10.11 3.96
N GLU A 175 15.67 10.54 5.21
CA GLU A 175 14.51 10.16 6.01
C GLU A 175 13.19 10.55 5.32
N HIS A 176 13.13 11.73 4.73
CA HIS A 176 11.98 12.16 3.94
C HIS A 176 11.70 11.22 2.77
N ILE A 177 12.73 10.90 1.96
CA ILE A 177 12.59 9.99 0.82
C ILE A 177 12.16 8.59 1.27
N GLU A 178 12.75 8.06 2.32
CA GLU A 178 12.42 6.73 2.85
C GLU A 178 10.98 6.67 3.39
N HIS A 179 10.50 7.73 4.05
CA HIS A 179 9.10 7.82 4.48
C HIS A 179 8.13 7.83 3.28
N GLU A 180 8.42 8.62 2.23
CA GLU A 180 7.59 8.65 1.02
C GLU A 180 7.58 7.28 0.33
N LYS A 181 8.74 6.63 0.20
CA LYS A 181 8.84 5.28 -0.36
C LYS A 181 8.01 4.26 0.43
N ALA A 182 8.15 4.25 1.76
CA ALA A 182 7.40 3.35 2.63
C ALA A 182 5.88 3.55 2.49
N GLU A 183 5.43 4.80 2.36
CA GLU A 183 4.01 5.09 2.13
C GLU A 183 3.53 4.56 0.79
N ILE A 184 4.30 4.77 -0.30
CA ILE A 184 3.95 4.27 -1.62
C ILE A 184 3.84 2.75 -1.62
N VAL A 185 4.82 2.04 -1.05
CA VAL A 185 4.82 0.59 -0.93
C VAL A 185 3.61 0.10 -0.12
N ASN A 186 3.28 0.75 0.99
CA ASN A 186 2.09 0.42 1.78
C ASN A 186 0.79 0.56 0.96
N ILE A 187 0.67 1.62 0.17
CA ILE A 187 -0.47 1.84 -0.72
C ILE A 187 -0.55 0.74 -1.79
N GLN A 188 0.57 0.36 -2.40
CA GLN A 188 0.62 -0.72 -3.38
C GLN A 188 0.17 -2.06 -2.77
N HIS A 189 0.60 -2.39 -1.56
CA HIS A 189 0.12 -3.58 -0.84
C HIS A 189 -1.38 -3.53 -0.61
N ARG A 190 -1.92 -2.43 -0.11
CA ARG A 190 -3.37 -2.28 0.12
C ARG A 190 -4.18 -2.39 -1.18
N ILE A 191 -3.67 -1.88 -2.29
CA ILE A 191 -4.31 -2.05 -3.60
C ILE A 191 -4.28 -3.52 -4.02
N SER A 192 -3.16 -4.21 -3.80
CA SER A 192 -3.01 -5.62 -4.14
C SER A 192 -3.93 -6.51 -3.29
N ASP A 193 -4.06 -6.24 -1.99
CA ASP A 193 -4.96 -6.97 -1.10
C ASP A 193 -6.42 -6.88 -1.56
N LEU A 194 -6.88 -5.67 -1.95
CA LEU A 194 -8.23 -5.50 -2.51
C LEU A 194 -8.41 -6.24 -3.85
N SER A 195 -7.35 -6.42 -4.63
CA SER A 195 -7.40 -7.16 -5.91
C SER A 195 -7.52 -8.65 -5.68
N VAL A 196 -6.82 -9.21 -4.70
CA VAL A 196 -6.95 -10.62 -4.28
C VAL A 196 -8.36 -10.92 -3.77
N GLU A 197 -8.91 -10.05 -2.91
CA GLU A 197 -10.31 -10.17 -2.47
C GLU A 197 -11.32 -10.16 -3.64
N ASN A 198 -11.01 -9.47 -4.72
CA ASN A 198 -11.87 -9.41 -5.92
C ASN A 198 -11.89 -10.73 -6.69
N VAL A 199 -10.75 -11.41 -6.83
CA VAL A 199 -10.67 -12.70 -7.56
C VAL A 199 -11.50 -13.78 -6.87
N GLU A 200 -11.51 -13.83 -5.55
CA GLU A 200 -12.30 -14.81 -4.80
C GLU A 200 -13.81 -14.55 -4.84
N ARG A 201 -14.25 -13.34 -5.23
CA ARG A 201 -15.65 -12.87 -5.11
C ARG A 201 -16.37 -12.56 -6.41
N THR A 202 -15.66 -12.53 -7.54
CA THR A 202 -16.27 -12.28 -8.85
C THR A 202 -16.87 -13.53 -9.50
N GLU A 203 -16.56 -14.73 -8.99
CA GLU A 203 -17.23 -15.95 -9.41
C GLU A 203 -18.64 -15.99 -8.82
N SER A 204 -19.66 -16.03 -9.68
CA SER A 204 -21.04 -16.21 -9.24
C SER A 204 -21.19 -17.55 -8.51
N PRO A 205 -22.13 -17.70 -7.56
CA PRO A 205 -22.37 -18.99 -6.88
C PRO A 205 -22.59 -20.15 -7.85
N LYS A 206 -23.11 -19.88 -9.06
CA LYS A 206 -23.25 -20.87 -10.14
C LYS A 206 -21.92 -21.25 -10.78
N GLU A 207 -20.99 -20.29 -10.95
CA GLU A 207 -19.65 -20.55 -11.49
C GLU A 207 -18.77 -21.30 -10.48
N GLN A 208 -18.88 -20.99 -9.20
CA GLN A 208 -18.23 -21.75 -8.12
C GLN A 208 -18.75 -23.19 -8.03
N LEU A 209 -20.05 -23.41 -8.15
CA LEU A 209 -20.65 -24.74 -8.23
C LEU A 209 -20.24 -25.49 -9.48
N HIS A 210 -20.14 -24.82 -10.64
CA HIS A 210 -19.72 -25.42 -11.90
C HIS A 210 -18.23 -25.78 -11.85
N SER A 211 -17.38 -24.90 -11.34
CA SER A 211 -15.94 -25.13 -11.15
C SER A 211 -15.67 -26.25 -10.16
N ALA A 212 -16.43 -26.31 -9.04
CA ALA A 212 -16.36 -27.40 -8.08
C ALA A 212 -16.83 -28.74 -8.70
N ALA A 213 -17.93 -28.75 -9.47
CA ALA A 213 -18.44 -29.93 -10.15
C ALA A 213 -17.46 -30.47 -11.22
N VAL A 214 -16.85 -29.59 -12.01
CA VAL A 214 -15.82 -29.97 -13.01
C VAL A 214 -14.58 -30.51 -12.32
N SER A 215 -14.16 -29.95 -11.20
CA SER A 215 -13.02 -30.46 -10.40
C SER A 215 -13.33 -31.83 -9.77
N TYR A 216 -14.57 -32.11 -9.40
CA TYR A 216 -14.99 -33.43 -8.91
C TYR A 216 -15.08 -34.47 -10.03
N LEU A 217 -15.59 -34.11 -11.19
CA LEU A 217 -15.68 -34.99 -12.37
C LEU A 217 -14.32 -35.34 -12.97
N GLY A 218 -13.37 -34.40 -12.96
CA GLY A 218 -11.99 -34.64 -13.43
C GLY A 218 -11.15 -35.55 -12.53
N LYS A 219 -11.59 -35.84 -11.30
CA LYS A 219 -10.92 -36.76 -10.36
C LYS A 219 -11.39 -38.21 -10.45
N VAL A 220 -12.46 -38.48 -11.21
CA VAL A 220 -13.07 -39.82 -11.28
C VAL A 220 -12.51 -40.69 -12.46
N GLU A 221 -11.77 -40.12 -13.40
CA GLU A 221 -11.29 -40.84 -14.58
C GLU A 221 -9.87 -41.39 -14.52
N SER A 222 -9.27 -41.59 -13.37
CA SER A 222 -7.94 -42.21 -13.30
C SER A 222 -7.76 -43.28 -12.22
N ASN A 223 -8.72 -44.21 -12.11
CA ASN A 223 -8.47 -45.47 -11.41
C ASN A 223 -8.82 -46.65 -12.32
N PRO A 224 -7.82 -47.49 -12.76
CA PRO A 224 -8.12 -48.73 -13.46
C PRO A 224 -8.68 -49.76 -12.49
N ILE A 225 -9.81 -50.30 -12.88
CA ILE A 225 -10.51 -51.42 -12.25
C ILE A 225 -9.59 -52.65 -12.24
N THR A 226 -9.28 -53.15 -11.04
CA THR A 226 -8.82 -54.51 -10.87
C THR A 226 -9.83 -55.25 -10.01
N GLU A 227 -10.43 -56.29 -10.57
CA GLU A 227 -11.45 -57.14 -10.01
C GLU A 227 -11.00 -57.97 -8.79
N PRO A 228 -11.93 -58.48 -7.97
CA PRO A 228 -11.64 -59.00 -6.65
C PRO A 228 -11.42 -60.54 -6.64
N THR A 229 -10.45 -60.99 -5.90
CA THR A 229 -10.36 -62.40 -5.48
C THR A 229 -10.67 -62.54 -4.02
N LYS A 230 -11.71 -63.34 -3.73
CA LYS A 230 -12.18 -63.80 -2.43
C LYS A 230 -11.10 -64.61 -1.71
N THR A 231 -10.90 -64.41 -0.40
CA THR A 231 -10.79 -65.55 0.54
C THR A 231 -10.87 -65.05 2.01
N VAL A 232 -11.97 -65.37 2.65
CA VAL A 232 -12.23 -65.92 4.02
C VAL A 232 -11.43 -65.40 5.23
N ALA A 233 -12.20 -64.95 6.21
CA ALA A 233 -11.87 -64.62 7.60
C ALA A 233 -11.42 -65.86 8.43
N PRO A 234 -10.88 -65.72 9.66
CA PRO A 234 -11.69 -65.35 10.82
C PRO A 234 -11.01 -64.47 11.90
N VAL A 235 -11.89 -63.88 12.72
CA VAL A 235 -11.70 -63.15 13.98
C VAL A 235 -11.34 -64.16 15.11
N PRO A 236 -10.63 -63.80 16.23
CA PRO A 236 -11.18 -62.92 17.29
C PRO A 236 -10.18 -62.01 18.05
N GLY A 237 -10.73 -60.96 18.66
CA GLY A 237 -10.06 -60.06 19.65
C GLY A 237 -9.94 -60.69 21.05
N PRO A 238 -9.91 -59.98 22.19
CA PRO A 238 -9.53 -58.60 22.52
C PRO A 238 -8.55 -58.49 23.70
N ALA A 239 -8.03 -57.31 24.08
CA ALA A 239 -7.65 -56.86 25.44
C ALA A 239 -6.90 -55.51 25.37
N ILE A 240 -7.53 -54.42 25.81
CA ILE A 240 -7.44 -53.73 27.12
C ILE A 240 -6.02 -53.62 27.71
N THR A 241 -5.52 -52.39 27.82
CA THR A 241 -5.17 -51.71 29.08
C THR A 241 -4.64 -50.31 28.92
N ASN A 242 -5.28 -49.44 29.68
CA ASN A 242 -4.92 -48.10 30.15
C ASN A 242 -3.42 -47.87 30.47
N THR A 243 -2.94 -46.66 30.33
CA THR A 243 -2.47 -45.84 31.48
C THR A 243 -2.06 -44.44 31.01
N THR A 244 -2.58 -43.45 31.70
CA THR A 244 -2.24 -42.00 31.67
C THR A 244 -1.17 -41.71 32.77
N PRO A 245 -0.77 -40.43 33.00
CA PRO A 245 0.57 -39.83 32.77
C PRO A 245 1.36 -39.65 34.08
N PRO A 246 2.48 -38.99 34.13
CA PRO A 246 2.50 -37.63 34.68
C PRO A 246 3.57 -36.65 34.21
N THR A 247 3.18 -35.39 34.28
CA THR A 247 3.80 -34.12 34.64
C THR A 247 5.28 -34.12 35.11
N SER A 248 6.10 -33.21 34.57
CA SER A 248 6.80 -32.14 35.32
C SER A 248 7.78 -31.32 34.50
N SER A 249 7.59 -30.02 34.57
CA SER A 249 8.51 -28.90 34.81
C SER A 249 9.99 -29.07 34.44
N GLN A 250 10.50 -28.18 33.62
CA GLN A 250 11.54 -27.18 33.95
C GLN A 250 11.99 -26.36 32.73
N LYS A 251 12.01 -25.03 32.89
CA LYS A 251 12.76 -24.02 32.16
C LYS A 251 14.20 -23.96 32.67
N PRO A 252 15.09 -23.12 32.16
CA PRO A 252 15.42 -22.67 30.80
C PRO A 252 16.92 -22.82 30.48
N VAL A 253 17.37 -22.71 29.22
CA VAL A 253 18.71 -22.17 28.88
C VAL A 253 18.70 -21.68 27.43
N ALA A 254 19.21 -20.47 27.24
CA ALA A 254 19.48 -19.80 25.98
C ALA A 254 20.72 -20.40 25.29
N ILE A 255 20.81 -20.17 24.00
CA ILE A 255 21.95 -20.07 23.06
C ILE A 255 21.35 -20.50 21.71
N GLY A 256 21.22 -19.65 20.67
CA GLY A 256 22.22 -18.94 19.96
C GLY A 256 22.07 -19.25 18.49
N ALA A 257 21.98 -18.19 17.69
CA ALA A 257 22.41 -18.04 16.27
C ALA A 257 21.81 -19.01 15.23
N ASP A 258 21.21 -18.53 14.20
CA ASP A 258 21.68 -17.97 12.95
C ASP A 258 20.54 -17.92 11.96
N GLY A 259 20.43 -16.84 11.24
CA GLY A 259 19.48 -16.61 10.17
C GLY A 259 19.53 -15.14 9.74
N ALA A 260 20.76 -14.68 9.43
CA ALA A 260 20.95 -13.44 8.72
C ALA A 260 20.55 -13.67 7.26
N GLU A 261 19.72 -12.78 6.74
CA GLU A 261 19.93 -12.23 5.42
C GLU A 261 18.95 -11.09 5.18
N ASP A 262 19.51 -10.01 4.67
CA ASP A 262 18.91 -8.86 4.03
C ASP A 262 18.52 -7.65 4.89
N SER A 263 19.56 -7.04 5.48
CA SER A 263 19.54 -5.62 5.86
C SER A 263 20.90 -4.95 5.59
N GLN A 264 21.45 -5.12 4.40
CA GLN A 264 22.77 -4.56 4.06
C GLN A 264 22.74 -3.07 3.67
N ASP A 265 21.58 -2.48 3.42
CA ASP A 265 21.51 -1.10 2.92
C ASP A 265 21.37 -0.01 3.99
N SER A 266 20.87 -0.32 5.19
CA SER A 266 20.80 0.67 6.30
C SER A 266 22.04 0.75 7.18
N ASP A 267 22.90 -0.27 7.13
CA ASP A 267 24.08 -0.39 8.02
C ASP A 267 25.30 0.46 7.55
N TRP A 268 25.29 0.96 6.31
CA TRP A 268 26.42 1.76 5.81
C TRP A 268 26.52 3.14 6.46
N LEU A 269 25.37 3.79 6.78
CA LEU A 269 25.36 5.06 7.51
C LEU A 269 25.82 4.91 8.95
N SER A 270 25.41 3.80 9.62
CA SER A 270 25.87 3.47 10.95
C SER A 270 27.37 3.20 11.01
N ARG A 271 27.91 2.51 10.01
CA ARG A 271 29.37 2.30 9.88
C ARG A 271 30.13 3.57 9.61
N MET A 272 29.51 4.57 8.94
CA MET A 272 30.11 5.87 8.72
C MET A 272 30.24 6.69 10.03
N SER A 273 29.42 6.43 11.05
CA SER A 273 29.42 7.14 12.33
C SER A 273 30.45 6.62 13.34
N SER A 274 30.96 5.40 13.15
CA SER A 274 31.78 4.67 14.15
C SER A 274 33.29 4.70 13.87
N GLN A 275 33.75 5.47 12.89
CA GLN A 275 35.16 5.75 12.65
C GLN A 275 35.38 7.27 12.72
#